data_af230782919f21ad5a71cc45093ca7a6
#
_entry.id   af230782919f21ad5a71cc45093ca7a6
#
_cell.length_a   1.000
_cell.length_b   1.000
_cell.length_c   1.000
_cell.angle_alpha   90.00
_cell.angle_beta   90.00
_cell.angle_gamma   90.00
#
_symmetry.space_group_name_H-M   'P 1'
#
loop_
_entity.id
_entity.type
_entity.pdbx_description
1 polymer ?
#
loop_
_entity_poly.entity_id
_entity_poly.type
_entity_poly.pdbx_seq_one_letter_code
_entity_poly.pdbx_strand_id
1 'polypeptide(L)'
;MAIKRVLVVDDSATERYVMGGILTRHGFEVSFAEDGEKGVAQARLDKPDLVIMDVVMPGLNGFQATRAITRDAETQHIPVLICTIRGQETDKIWGLRQGAKDFVIKPIEEAELLGKIAALG
;
A
#
# COMPACT_ATOMS: atom_id res chain seq x y z
N MET A 1 3.93 -12.79 11.69
CA MET A 1 5.25 -12.13 11.72
C MET A 1 5.07 -10.63 11.73
N ALA A 2 5.93 -9.94 12.45
CA ALA A 2 5.85 -8.49 12.50
C ALA A 2 6.27 -7.86 11.18
N ILE A 3 5.55 -6.83 10.77
CA ILE A 3 5.87 -6.04 9.59
C ILE A 3 7.07 -5.13 9.91
N LYS A 4 8.11 -5.19 9.08
CA LYS A 4 9.30 -4.34 9.21
C LYS A 4 9.57 -3.53 7.96
N ARG A 5 9.39 -4.13 6.79
CA ARG A 5 9.68 -3.51 5.50
C ARG A 5 8.38 -3.17 4.78
N VAL A 6 8.22 -1.92 4.43
CA VAL A 6 7.00 -1.39 3.81
C VAL A 6 7.35 -0.75 2.48
N LEU A 7 6.64 -1.16 1.43
CA LEU A 7 6.71 -0.50 0.12
C LEU A 7 5.53 0.46 0.01
N VAL A 8 5.81 1.72 -0.26
CA VAL A 8 4.79 2.75 -0.48
C VAL A 8 4.71 3.05 -1.97
N VAL A 9 3.54 2.83 -2.55
CA VAL A 9 3.27 3.08 -3.98
C VAL A 9 2.32 4.26 -4.10
N ASP A 10 2.83 5.38 -4.61
CA ASP A 10 2.07 6.62 -4.75
C ASP A 10 2.77 7.49 -5.79
N ASP A 11 2.02 8.09 -6.70
CA ASP A 11 2.60 8.94 -7.75
C ASP A 11 2.99 10.34 -7.25
N SER A 12 2.53 10.75 -6.08
CA SER A 12 2.84 12.04 -5.50
C SER A 12 4.11 11.97 -4.65
N ALA A 13 5.14 12.74 -5.03
CA ALA A 13 6.37 12.83 -4.24
C ALA A 13 6.09 13.36 -2.82
N THR A 14 5.17 14.32 -2.69
CA THR A 14 4.78 14.87 -1.40
C THR A 14 4.16 13.80 -0.50
N GLU A 15 3.24 13.01 -1.06
CA GLU A 15 2.59 11.93 -0.31
C GLU A 15 3.59 10.85 0.10
N ARG A 16 4.52 10.49 -0.78
CA ARG A 16 5.58 9.54 -0.43
C ARG A 16 6.44 10.06 0.71
N TYR A 17 6.78 11.34 0.68
CA TYR A 17 7.57 11.97 1.74
C TYR A 17 6.85 11.92 3.09
N VAL A 18 5.57 12.29 3.10
CA VAL A 18 4.74 12.30 4.33
C VAL A 18 4.62 10.88 4.90
N MET A 19 4.25 9.92 4.05
CA MET A 19 4.09 8.53 4.47
C MET A 19 5.41 7.95 4.96
N GLY A 20 6.49 8.19 4.23
CA GLY A 20 7.81 7.72 4.60
C GLY A 20 8.28 8.28 5.94
N GLY A 21 7.98 9.55 6.21
CA GLY A 21 8.31 10.16 7.50
C GLY A 21 7.58 9.51 8.66
N ILE A 22 6.29 9.27 8.51
CA ILE A 22 5.48 8.59 9.53
C ILE A 22 6.05 7.19 9.82
N LEU A 23 6.26 6.41 8.78
CA LEU A 23 6.70 5.02 8.92
C LEU A 23 8.11 4.93 9.49
N THR A 24 9.02 5.78 9.02
CA THR A 24 10.40 5.77 9.49
C THR A 24 10.49 6.15 10.97
N ARG A 25 9.70 7.12 11.43
CA ARG A 25 9.67 7.50 12.84
C ARG A 25 9.22 6.35 13.74
N HIS A 26 8.47 5.41 13.21
CA HIS A 26 7.97 4.25 13.97
C HIS A 26 8.78 2.96 13.70
N GLY A 27 9.97 3.11 13.14
CA GLY A 27 10.93 2.01 13.03
C GLY A 27 10.79 1.12 11.81
N PHE A 28 9.95 1.48 10.84
CA PHE A 28 9.82 0.71 9.60
C PHE A 28 10.92 1.09 8.60
N GLU A 29 11.36 0.10 7.84
CA GLU A 29 12.19 0.33 6.66
C GLU A 29 11.25 0.58 5.48
N VAL A 30 11.43 1.70 4.79
CA VAL A 30 10.50 2.14 3.75
C VAL A 30 11.19 2.18 2.40
N SER A 31 10.54 1.60 1.39
CA SER A 31 10.91 1.78 0.00
C SER A 31 9.73 2.39 -0.75
N PHE A 32 10.00 2.94 -1.94
CA PHE A 32 8.99 3.70 -2.67
C PHE A 32 8.92 3.28 -4.12
N ALA A 33 7.71 3.34 -4.69
CA ALA A 33 7.49 3.25 -6.12
C ALA A 33 6.54 4.38 -6.54
N GLU A 34 6.77 4.96 -7.69
CA GLU A 34 6.05 6.17 -8.12
C GLU A 34 4.83 5.88 -8.99
N ASP A 35 4.60 4.62 -9.36
CA ASP A 35 3.41 4.21 -10.10
C ASP A 35 3.10 2.73 -9.86
N GLY A 36 1.95 2.29 -10.37
CA GLY A 36 1.47 0.93 -10.15
C GLY A 36 2.37 -0.14 -10.76
N GLU A 37 2.88 0.09 -11.96
CA GLU A 37 3.75 -0.88 -12.63
C GLU A 37 5.06 -1.06 -11.88
N LYS A 38 5.67 0.05 -11.47
CA LYS A 38 6.90 0.02 -10.66
C LYS A 38 6.64 -0.62 -9.30
N GLY A 39 5.46 -0.35 -8.73
CA GLY A 39 5.06 -0.97 -7.46
C GLY A 39 4.99 -2.48 -7.55
N VAL A 40 4.37 -3.01 -8.60
CA VAL A 40 4.29 -4.46 -8.82
C VAL A 40 5.68 -5.07 -9.01
N ALA A 41 6.51 -4.44 -9.84
CA ALA A 41 7.89 -4.91 -10.08
C ALA A 41 8.72 -4.90 -8.80
N GLN A 42 8.61 -3.81 -8.01
CA GLN A 42 9.34 -3.67 -6.75
C GLN A 42 8.90 -4.70 -5.73
N ALA A 43 7.60 -4.99 -5.65
CA ALA A 43 7.08 -6.00 -4.74
C ALA A 43 7.64 -7.40 -5.05
N ARG A 44 7.78 -7.72 -6.33
CA ARG A 44 8.39 -8.99 -6.75
C ARG A 44 9.86 -9.06 -6.41
N LEU A 45 10.57 -7.95 -6.59
CA LEU A 45 12.01 -7.91 -6.39
C LEU A 45 12.39 -7.93 -4.91
N ASP A 46 11.75 -7.09 -4.11
CA ASP A 46 12.13 -6.87 -2.71
C ASP A 46 11.35 -7.73 -1.72
N LYS A 47 10.17 -8.20 -2.11
CA LYS A 47 9.27 -8.95 -1.24
C LYS A 47 9.09 -8.28 0.13
N PRO A 48 8.54 -7.04 0.15
CA PRO A 48 8.30 -6.35 1.42
C PRO A 48 7.29 -7.09 2.28
N ASP A 49 7.20 -6.70 3.55
CA ASP A 49 6.22 -7.29 4.46
C ASP A 49 4.82 -6.69 4.29
N LEU A 50 4.74 -5.50 3.70
CA LEU A 50 3.48 -4.78 3.47
C LEU A 50 3.64 -3.86 2.27
N VAL A 51 2.59 -3.73 1.48
CA VAL A 51 2.48 -2.71 0.43
C VAL A 51 1.37 -1.74 0.81
N ILE A 52 1.69 -0.45 0.84
CA ILE A 52 0.69 0.62 0.98
C ILE A 52 0.50 1.21 -0.42
N MET A 53 -0.73 1.11 -0.91
CA MET A 53 -1.06 1.37 -2.33
C MET A 53 -2.07 2.50 -2.46
N ASP A 54 -1.70 3.56 -3.18
CA ASP A 54 -2.68 4.56 -3.62
C ASP A 54 -3.46 4.03 -4.82
N VAL A 55 -4.69 4.51 -4.99
CA VAL A 55 -5.57 4.10 -6.09
C VAL A 55 -5.42 5.02 -7.30
N VAL A 56 -5.40 6.34 -7.05
CA VAL A 56 -5.44 7.34 -8.12
C VAL A 56 -4.03 7.60 -8.64
N MET A 57 -3.65 6.88 -9.67
CA MET A 57 -2.34 6.98 -10.30
C MET A 57 -2.49 6.87 -11.82
N PRO A 58 -1.61 7.53 -12.60
CA PRO A 58 -1.62 7.35 -14.06
C PRO A 58 -1.16 5.93 -14.43
N GLY A 59 -1.62 5.46 -15.58
CA GLY A 59 -1.30 4.12 -16.05
C GLY A 59 -2.04 3.05 -15.24
N LEU A 60 -1.32 2.07 -14.73
CA LEU A 60 -1.89 1.01 -13.90
C LEU A 60 -2.33 1.60 -12.56
N ASN A 61 -3.63 1.64 -12.30
CA ASN A 61 -4.14 2.20 -11.04
C ASN A 61 -3.91 1.24 -9.86
N GLY A 62 -4.18 1.73 -8.64
CA GLY A 62 -3.93 0.96 -7.43
C GLY A 62 -4.77 -0.31 -7.29
N PHE A 63 -5.99 -0.34 -7.84
CA PHE A 63 -6.80 -1.56 -7.85
C PHE A 63 -6.17 -2.63 -8.74
N GLN A 64 -5.74 -2.24 -9.93
CA GLN A 64 -5.08 -3.15 -10.87
C GLN A 64 -3.75 -3.65 -10.31
N ALA A 65 -2.96 -2.77 -9.71
CA ALA A 65 -1.70 -3.13 -9.08
C ALA A 65 -1.91 -4.09 -7.90
N THR A 66 -2.91 -3.83 -7.07
CA THR A 66 -3.28 -4.71 -5.96
C THR A 66 -3.62 -6.11 -6.47
N ARG A 67 -4.44 -6.19 -7.52
CA ARG A 67 -4.80 -7.47 -8.12
C ARG A 67 -3.56 -8.21 -8.64
N ALA A 68 -2.66 -7.50 -9.30
CA ALA A 68 -1.43 -8.11 -9.82
C ALA A 68 -0.57 -8.69 -8.68
N ILE A 69 -0.44 -7.98 -7.56
CA ILE A 69 0.32 -8.43 -6.40
C ILE A 69 -0.36 -9.63 -5.73
N THR A 70 -1.65 -9.56 -5.49
CA THR A 70 -2.37 -10.56 -4.71
C THR A 70 -2.65 -11.85 -5.48
N ARG A 71 -2.52 -11.83 -6.79
CA ARG A 71 -2.73 -13.02 -7.64
C ARG A 71 -1.44 -13.64 -8.18
N ASP A 72 -0.30 -13.03 -7.94
CA ASP A 72 0.98 -13.58 -8.33
C ASP A 72 1.47 -14.53 -7.24
N ALA A 73 1.88 -15.73 -7.63
CA ALA A 73 2.36 -16.73 -6.68
C ALA A 73 3.55 -16.24 -5.84
N GLU A 74 4.36 -15.33 -6.37
CA GLU A 74 5.52 -14.80 -5.67
C GLU A 74 5.20 -13.71 -4.67
N THR A 75 4.06 -13.01 -4.82
CA THR A 75 3.70 -11.85 -4.00
C THR A 75 2.34 -11.96 -3.32
N GLN A 76 1.58 -13.02 -3.58
CA GLN A 76 0.21 -13.17 -3.05
C GLN A 76 0.14 -13.17 -1.52
N HIS A 77 1.22 -13.51 -0.84
CA HIS A 77 1.30 -13.52 0.61
C HIS A 77 1.51 -12.13 1.22
N ILE A 78 1.89 -11.15 0.41
CA ILE A 78 2.17 -9.79 0.89
C ILE A 78 0.85 -9.05 1.06
N PRO A 79 0.51 -8.60 2.29
CA PRO A 79 -0.71 -7.81 2.48
C PRO A 79 -0.61 -6.46 1.79
N VAL A 80 -1.73 -6.02 1.20
CA VAL A 80 -1.85 -4.71 0.58
C VAL A 80 -2.85 -3.89 1.39
N LEU A 81 -2.42 -2.73 1.85
CA LEU A 81 -3.25 -1.73 2.50
C LEU A 81 -3.46 -0.59 1.52
N ILE A 82 -4.70 -0.37 1.10
CA ILE A 82 -5.01 0.75 0.20
C ILE A 82 -5.10 2.04 1.01
N CYS A 83 -4.43 3.09 0.53
CA CYS A 83 -4.41 4.39 1.19
C CYS A 83 -4.64 5.47 0.13
N THR A 84 -5.84 6.06 0.10
CA THR A 84 -6.26 6.93 -1.01
C THR A 84 -7.28 7.97 -0.57
N ILE A 85 -7.46 9.00 -1.41
CA ILE A 85 -8.55 9.97 -1.24
C ILE A 85 -9.91 9.40 -1.66
N ARG A 86 -9.94 8.29 -2.41
CA ARG A 86 -11.18 7.65 -2.87
C ARG A 86 -11.73 6.74 -1.78
N GLY A 87 -12.62 7.29 -0.96
CA GLY A 87 -13.12 6.61 0.22
C GLY A 87 -14.60 6.23 0.20
N GLN A 88 -15.25 6.14 -0.96
CA GLN A 88 -16.63 5.72 -1.04
C GLN A 88 -16.75 4.22 -0.74
N GLU A 89 -17.93 3.81 -0.29
CA GLU A 89 -18.17 2.42 0.08
C GLU A 89 -17.91 1.46 -1.09
N THR A 90 -18.29 1.85 -2.30
CA THR A 90 -18.04 1.06 -3.50
C THR A 90 -16.54 0.90 -3.77
N ASP A 91 -15.74 1.92 -3.51
CA ASP A 91 -14.29 1.84 -3.66
C ASP A 91 -13.66 0.85 -2.66
N LYS A 92 -14.16 0.85 -1.43
CA LYS A 92 -13.68 -0.09 -0.41
C LYS A 92 -14.00 -1.53 -0.78
N ILE A 93 -15.24 -1.78 -1.22
CA ILE A 93 -15.65 -3.11 -1.66
C ILE A 93 -14.79 -3.56 -2.84
N TRP A 94 -14.57 -2.68 -3.81
CA TRP A 94 -13.76 -2.99 -4.99
C TRP A 94 -12.31 -3.32 -4.63
N GLY A 95 -11.71 -2.52 -3.74
CA GLY A 95 -10.34 -2.77 -3.27
C GLY A 95 -10.21 -4.12 -2.57
N LEU A 96 -11.14 -4.46 -1.70
CA LEU A 96 -11.15 -5.75 -1.01
C LEU A 96 -11.30 -6.91 -1.99
N ARG A 97 -12.11 -6.75 -3.03
CA ARG A 97 -12.26 -7.76 -4.09
C ARG A 97 -10.97 -7.98 -4.88
N GLN A 98 -10.12 -6.95 -4.99
CA GLN A 98 -8.82 -7.11 -5.63
C GLN A 98 -7.79 -7.77 -4.70
N GLY A 99 -8.17 -8.03 -3.46
CA GLY A 99 -7.34 -8.72 -2.50
C GLY A 99 -6.69 -7.86 -1.43
N ALA A 100 -7.01 -6.56 -1.39
CA ALA A 100 -6.52 -5.68 -0.32
C ALA A 100 -7.05 -6.17 1.03
N LYS A 101 -6.24 -6.03 2.07
CA LYS A 101 -6.61 -6.46 3.41
C LYS A 101 -7.39 -5.40 4.18
N ASP A 102 -7.13 -4.13 3.91
CA ASP A 102 -7.81 -3.04 4.57
C ASP A 102 -7.63 -1.76 3.75
N PHE A 103 -8.16 -0.67 4.27
CA PHE A 103 -8.31 0.59 3.56
C PHE A 103 -8.11 1.76 4.54
N VAL A 104 -7.36 2.78 4.12
CA VAL A 104 -7.19 4.03 4.86
C VAL A 104 -7.52 5.18 3.94
N ILE A 105 -8.30 6.15 4.42
CA ILE A 105 -8.71 7.32 3.65
C ILE A 105 -7.80 8.49 3.99
N LYS A 106 -7.30 9.18 2.97
CA LYS A 106 -6.52 10.41 3.16
C LYS A 106 -7.46 11.58 3.49
N PRO A 107 -7.03 12.57 4.26
CA PRO A 107 -5.70 12.72 4.84
C PRO A 107 -5.43 11.69 5.92
N ILE A 108 -4.17 11.25 6.02
CA ILE A 108 -3.79 10.15 6.90
C ILE A 108 -3.82 10.62 8.35
N GLU A 109 -4.53 9.85 9.18
CA GLU A 109 -4.46 9.98 10.62
C GLU A 109 -3.47 8.92 11.10
N GLU A 110 -2.38 9.38 11.71
CA GLU A 110 -1.22 8.54 12.02
C GLU A 110 -1.59 7.34 12.89
N ALA A 111 -2.37 7.54 13.93
CA ALA A 111 -2.78 6.46 14.84
C ALA A 111 -3.63 5.40 14.12
N GLU A 112 -4.50 5.82 13.21
CA GLU A 112 -5.31 4.89 12.41
C GLU A 112 -4.42 4.03 11.51
N LEU A 113 -3.49 4.66 10.81
CA LEU A 113 -2.55 3.95 9.94
C LEU A 113 -1.75 2.92 10.71
N LEU A 114 -1.15 3.34 11.81
CA LEU A 114 -0.31 2.44 12.63
C LEU A 114 -1.12 1.30 13.23
N GLY A 115 -2.36 1.58 13.67
CA GLY A 115 -3.24 0.55 14.19
C GLY A 115 -3.59 -0.50 13.15
N LYS A 116 -3.84 -0.08 11.91
CA LYS A 116 -4.14 -1.02 10.83
C LYS A 116 -2.92 -1.84 10.43
N ILE A 117 -1.74 -1.24 10.41
CA ILE A 117 -0.49 -1.99 10.15
C ILE A 117 -0.28 -3.04 11.24
N ALA A 118 -0.47 -2.67 12.49
CA ALA A 118 -0.33 -3.61 13.62
C ALA A 118 -1.30 -4.79 13.51
N ALA A 119 -2.53 -4.53 13.06
CA ALA A 119 -3.54 -5.57 12.87
C ALA A 119 -3.19 -6.54 11.74
N LEU A 120 -2.40 -6.11 10.77
CA LEU A 120 -1.96 -6.96 9.64
C LEU A 120 -0.72 -7.79 9.98
N GLY A 121 0.04 -7.36 10.94
CA GLY A 121 1.21 -8.06 11.43
C GLY A 121 0.88 -8.93 12.61
#